data_d986a955d9b7de5babfbd6ca1c557c57
#
_entry.id   d986a955d9b7de5babfbd6ca1c557c57
#
_cell.length_a   1.000
_cell.length_b   1.000
_cell.length_c   1.000
_cell.angle_alpha   90.00
_cell.angle_beta   90.00
_cell.angle_gamma   90.00
#
_symmetry.space_group_name_H-M   'P 1'
#
loop_
_entity.id
_entity.type
_entity.pdbx_description
1 polymer ?
#
loop_
_entity_poly.entity_id
_entity_poly.type
_entity_poly.pdbx_seq_one_letter_code
_entity_poly.pdbx_strand_id
1 'polypeptide(L)'
;EVITAMMNVLQNDFGNPSSTHSFGRSAKTLLESSRKSIAKLLNAQASEIIFTSSATEATNWILTSAVKDLGIKRIITSKIEHHATLHTAEHLAKEFGIQVEYIDVLSNGNIDYQDLAAKLHSDVPTLVSLIHVNNEIGTILDIKRVSDLCKYAKALFHCDTVQSIGKTNLDVQELGIDFLVASAHKFHGPKGIGFAYLKKNSMLQPMIFGGEQEKGMRAGTEAVHQVVGMAKALELACANLENDTNYISDLKNYCFSELKKVFPEVKINGENTFYNLLNVQLPLSEEKTSMLLFTLDMKGIAVSRG
;
A
#
# COMPACT_ATOMS: atom_id res chain seq x y z
N GLU A 1 4.15 20.38 10.19
CA GLU A 1 2.69 20.43 10.03
C GLU A 1 2.01 19.17 10.56
N VAL A 2 2.42 17.94 10.16
CA VAL A 2 1.81 16.70 10.65
C VAL A 2 1.89 16.57 12.17
N ILE A 3 3.07 16.76 12.75
CA ILE A 3 3.28 16.73 14.21
C ILE A 3 2.39 17.76 14.91
N THR A 4 2.32 18.98 14.37
CA THR A 4 1.50 20.07 14.94
C THR A 4 0.01 19.70 14.94
N ALA A 5 -0.48 19.12 13.84
CA ALA A 5 -1.87 18.65 13.74
C ALA A 5 -2.18 17.56 14.77
N MET A 6 -1.29 16.57 14.93
CA MET A 6 -1.45 15.51 15.92
C MET A 6 -1.42 16.05 17.36
N MET A 7 -0.47 16.93 17.68
CA MET A 7 -0.34 17.54 19.02
C MET A 7 -1.58 18.34 19.39
N ASN A 8 -2.15 19.10 18.44
CA ASN A 8 -3.38 19.86 18.68
C ASN A 8 -4.54 18.92 19.08
N VAL A 9 -4.69 17.78 18.41
CA VAL A 9 -5.73 16.80 18.76
C VAL A 9 -5.49 16.20 20.15
N LEU A 10 -4.25 15.82 20.46
CA LEU A 10 -3.90 15.27 21.78
C LEU A 10 -4.15 16.25 22.92
N GLN A 11 -3.98 17.55 22.71
CA GLN A 11 -4.18 18.59 23.71
C GLN A 11 -5.64 18.99 23.87
N ASN A 12 -6.42 19.04 22.78
CA ASN A 12 -7.73 19.69 22.78
C ASN A 12 -8.91 18.75 22.49
N ASP A 13 -8.69 17.61 21.78
CA ASP A 13 -9.75 16.75 21.27
C ASP A 13 -9.59 15.28 21.70
N PHE A 14 -9.34 15.07 22.99
CA PHE A 14 -9.08 13.75 23.61
C PHE A 14 -10.33 12.91 23.86
N GLY A 15 -11.50 13.35 23.42
CA GLY A 15 -12.77 12.63 23.61
C GLY A 15 -12.86 11.35 22.80
N ASN A 16 -13.63 10.37 23.30
CA ASN A 16 -13.95 9.16 22.55
C ASN A 16 -14.98 9.47 21.45
N PRO A 17 -14.72 9.21 20.15
CA PRO A 17 -15.63 9.50 19.05
C PRO A 17 -17.02 8.82 19.16
N SER A 18 -17.12 7.72 19.93
CA SER A 18 -18.37 7.02 20.17
C SER A 18 -19.26 7.68 21.25
N SER A 19 -18.73 8.67 21.98
CA SER A 19 -19.47 9.35 23.05
C SER A 19 -20.41 10.44 22.52
N THR A 20 -21.56 10.61 23.16
CA THR A 20 -22.60 11.57 22.75
C THR A 20 -22.37 13.00 23.26
N HIS A 21 -21.49 13.18 24.28
CA HIS A 21 -21.15 14.50 24.82
C HIS A 21 -20.26 15.32 23.89
N SER A 22 -20.08 16.61 24.17
CA SER A 22 -19.37 17.56 23.29
C SER A 22 -17.95 17.12 22.92
N PHE A 23 -17.16 16.60 23.84
CA PHE A 23 -15.80 16.12 23.56
C PHE A 23 -15.79 14.93 22.58
N GLY A 24 -16.74 14.00 22.71
CA GLY A 24 -16.86 12.88 21.78
C GLY A 24 -17.30 13.36 20.38
N ARG A 25 -18.25 14.30 20.31
CA ARG A 25 -18.68 14.87 19.02
C ARG A 25 -17.56 15.64 18.31
N SER A 26 -16.71 16.38 19.07
CA SER A 26 -15.51 17.04 18.51
C SER A 26 -14.54 16.02 17.88
N ALA A 27 -14.17 15.00 18.64
CA ALA A 27 -13.31 13.93 18.15
C ALA A 27 -13.90 13.20 16.93
N LYS A 28 -15.21 12.91 16.93
CA LYS A 28 -15.89 12.33 15.78
C LYS A 28 -15.88 13.24 14.55
N THR A 29 -16.02 14.53 14.74
CA THR A 29 -15.95 15.50 13.63
C THR A 29 -14.57 15.48 12.97
N LEU A 30 -13.49 15.44 13.76
CA LEU A 30 -12.13 15.34 13.25
C LEU A 30 -11.89 14.02 12.50
N LEU A 31 -12.37 12.91 13.06
CA LEU A 31 -12.28 11.58 12.43
C LEU A 31 -12.96 11.59 11.06
N GLU A 32 -14.21 12.06 10.98
CA GLU A 32 -14.99 12.04 9.73
C GLU A 32 -14.52 13.10 8.72
N SER A 33 -14.01 14.25 9.15
CA SER A 33 -13.41 15.22 8.23
C SER A 33 -12.15 14.69 7.60
N SER A 34 -11.28 14.01 8.38
CA SER A 34 -10.08 13.34 7.88
C SER A 34 -10.42 12.23 6.89
N ARG A 35 -11.45 11.43 7.17
CA ARG A 35 -11.95 10.40 6.25
C ARG A 35 -12.42 10.98 4.92
N LYS A 36 -13.18 12.09 4.97
CA LYS A 36 -13.64 12.80 3.76
C LYS A 36 -12.48 13.37 2.95
N SER A 37 -11.44 13.91 3.63
CA SER A 37 -10.25 14.42 2.95
C SER A 37 -9.51 13.31 2.20
N ILE A 38 -9.24 12.18 2.85
CA ILE A 38 -8.60 11.01 2.21
C ILE A 38 -9.44 10.50 1.04
N ALA A 39 -10.75 10.34 1.22
CA ALA A 39 -11.66 9.88 0.17
C ALA A 39 -11.64 10.80 -1.06
N LYS A 40 -11.65 12.12 -0.84
CA LYS A 40 -11.57 13.13 -1.92
C LYS A 40 -10.28 12.99 -2.74
N LEU A 41 -9.14 12.77 -2.08
CA LEU A 41 -7.84 12.63 -2.75
C LEU A 41 -7.76 11.37 -3.63
N LEU A 42 -8.60 10.36 -3.37
CA LEU A 42 -8.68 9.11 -4.12
C LEU A 42 -9.87 9.05 -5.09
N ASN A 43 -10.68 10.09 -5.20
CA ASN A 43 -11.97 10.07 -5.89
C ASN A 43 -12.90 8.95 -5.39
N ALA A 44 -12.90 8.71 -4.06
CA ALA A 44 -13.70 7.72 -3.36
C ALA A 44 -14.82 8.39 -2.53
N GLN A 45 -15.78 7.59 -2.07
CA GLN A 45 -16.73 8.00 -1.05
C GLN A 45 -16.12 7.81 0.35
N ALA A 46 -16.48 8.66 1.30
CA ALA A 46 -16.03 8.51 2.69
C ALA A 46 -16.47 7.18 3.33
N SER A 47 -17.54 6.57 2.84
CA SER A 47 -18.02 5.26 3.29
C SER A 47 -17.10 4.10 2.84
N GLU A 48 -16.26 4.32 1.85
CA GLU A 48 -15.34 3.31 1.27
C GLU A 48 -13.96 3.31 1.95
N ILE A 49 -13.70 4.28 2.84
CA ILE A 49 -12.45 4.36 3.60
C ILE A 49 -12.65 3.81 5.01
N ILE A 50 -11.88 2.80 5.38
CA ILE A 50 -11.87 2.18 6.72
C ILE A 50 -10.47 2.29 7.31
N PHE A 51 -10.35 2.86 8.50
CA PHE A 51 -9.06 3.00 9.18
C PHE A 51 -8.61 1.68 9.81
N THR A 52 -7.34 1.38 9.67
CA THR A 52 -6.68 0.19 10.21
C THR A 52 -5.37 0.59 10.90
N SER A 53 -4.71 -0.31 11.62
CA SER A 53 -3.40 -0.03 12.21
C SER A 53 -2.28 0.06 11.17
N SER A 54 -2.47 -0.54 10.01
CA SER A 54 -1.49 -0.59 8.93
C SER A 54 -2.09 -1.22 7.67
N ALA A 55 -1.41 -1.09 6.54
CA ALA A 55 -1.72 -1.86 5.34
C ALA A 55 -1.61 -3.38 5.57
N THR A 56 -0.73 -3.83 6.45
CA THR A 56 -0.63 -5.26 6.80
C THR A 56 -1.93 -5.78 7.41
N GLU A 57 -2.54 -5.05 8.36
CA GLU A 57 -3.87 -5.39 8.90
C GLU A 57 -4.90 -5.39 7.77
N ALA A 58 -4.93 -4.35 6.96
CA ALA A 58 -5.89 -4.19 5.88
C ALA A 58 -5.78 -5.32 4.82
N THR A 59 -4.56 -5.70 4.41
CA THR A 59 -4.31 -6.80 3.48
C THR A 59 -4.78 -8.13 4.06
N ASN A 60 -4.40 -8.43 5.32
CA ASN A 60 -4.86 -9.64 6.00
C ASN A 60 -6.39 -9.70 6.06
N TRP A 61 -7.02 -8.60 6.42
CA TRP A 61 -8.47 -8.51 6.46
C TRP A 61 -9.13 -8.75 5.09
N ILE A 62 -8.70 -8.02 4.06
CA ILE A 62 -9.27 -8.12 2.71
C ILE A 62 -9.13 -9.55 2.17
N LEU A 63 -7.93 -10.13 2.20
CA LEU A 63 -7.70 -11.48 1.68
C LEU A 63 -8.48 -12.53 2.47
N THR A 64 -8.49 -12.43 3.80
CA THR A 64 -9.19 -13.37 4.67
C THR A 64 -10.71 -13.31 4.44
N SER A 65 -11.29 -12.10 4.44
CA SER A 65 -12.73 -11.94 4.23
C SER A 65 -13.14 -12.33 2.80
N ALA A 66 -12.31 -12.04 1.79
CA ALA A 66 -12.56 -12.48 0.43
C ALA A 66 -12.71 -14.02 0.34
N VAL A 67 -11.84 -14.75 1.02
CA VAL A 67 -11.91 -16.22 1.05
C VAL A 67 -13.08 -16.74 1.88
N LYS A 68 -13.26 -16.19 3.10
CA LYS A 68 -14.26 -16.70 4.06
C LYS A 68 -15.68 -16.29 3.69
N ASP A 69 -15.86 -15.05 3.25
CA ASP A 69 -17.18 -14.41 3.19
C ASP A 69 -17.67 -14.24 1.75
N LEU A 70 -16.75 -14.03 0.78
CA LEU A 70 -17.11 -13.88 -0.63
C LEU A 70 -16.94 -15.17 -1.47
N GLY A 71 -16.47 -16.25 -0.83
CA GLY A 71 -16.36 -17.55 -1.49
C GLY A 71 -15.22 -17.64 -2.51
N ILE A 72 -14.20 -16.78 -2.42
CA ILE A 72 -13.00 -16.86 -3.25
C ILE A 72 -12.32 -18.21 -3.03
N LYS A 73 -11.98 -18.88 -4.12
CA LYS A 73 -11.35 -20.21 -4.14
C LYS A 73 -9.92 -20.18 -4.68
N ARG A 74 -9.53 -19.04 -5.25
CA ARG A 74 -8.19 -18.87 -5.81
C ARG A 74 -7.69 -17.44 -5.59
N ILE A 75 -6.43 -17.31 -5.15
CA ILE A 75 -5.69 -16.05 -5.13
C ILE A 75 -4.61 -16.14 -6.22
N ILE A 76 -4.60 -15.17 -7.14
CA ILE A 76 -3.51 -14.96 -8.10
C ILE A 76 -2.68 -13.79 -7.60
N THR A 77 -1.36 -14.00 -7.45
CA THR A 77 -0.43 -13.01 -6.93
C THR A 77 0.94 -13.15 -7.61
N SER A 78 1.97 -12.43 -7.17
CA SER A 78 3.32 -12.57 -7.69
C SER A 78 4.30 -12.96 -6.58
N LYS A 79 5.48 -13.50 -6.93
CA LYS A 79 6.53 -13.83 -5.94
C LYS A 79 7.27 -12.61 -5.41
N ILE A 80 7.06 -11.45 -6.02
CA ILE A 80 7.68 -10.18 -5.64
C ILE A 80 6.78 -9.27 -4.80
N GLU A 81 5.69 -9.82 -4.27
CA GLU A 81 4.80 -9.10 -3.35
C GLU A 81 5.43 -8.87 -1.98
N HIS A 82 4.89 -7.91 -1.26
CA HIS A 82 5.22 -7.74 0.16
C HIS A 82 4.77 -8.97 0.98
N HIS A 83 5.53 -9.31 2.02
CA HIS A 83 5.25 -10.46 2.89
C HIS A 83 3.83 -10.47 3.48
N ALA A 84 3.20 -9.31 3.67
CA ALA A 84 1.81 -9.21 4.11
C ALA A 84 0.84 -9.91 3.14
N THR A 85 1.10 -9.88 1.84
CA THR A 85 0.31 -10.59 0.83
C THR A 85 0.72 -12.06 0.75
N LEU A 86 2.03 -12.34 0.60
CA LEU A 86 2.53 -13.72 0.41
C LEU A 86 2.16 -14.63 1.57
N HIS A 87 2.53 -14.24 2.79
CA HIS A 87 2.28 -15.09 3.96
C HIS A 87 0.78 -15.24 4.27
N THR A 88 -0.03 -14.20 4.00
CA THR A 88 -1.49 -14.31 4.16
C THR A 88 -2.07 -15.27 3.13
N ALA A 89 -1.69 -15.18 1.86
CA ALA A 89 -2.16 -16.10 0.82
C ALA A 89 -1.77 -17.55 1.11
N GLU A 90 -0.52 -17.78 1.53
CA GLU A 90 -0.03 -19.11 1.93
C GLU A 90 -0.78 -19.67 3.15
N HIS A 91 -1.06 -18.82 4.15
CA HIS A 91 -1.83 -19.20 5.33
C HIS A 91 -3.26 -19.62 4.92
N LEU A 92 -3.94 -18.82 4.10
CA LEU A 92 -5.28 -19.09 3.62
C LEU A 92 -5.34 -20.38 2.76
N ALA A 93 -4.32 -20.66 1.96
CA ALA A 93 -4.21 -21.91 1.22
C ALA A 93 -4.16 -23.12 2.16
N LYS A 94 -3.39 -23.04 3.25
CA LYS A 94 -3.27 -24.11 4.25
C LYS A 94 -4.56 -24.29 5.07
N GLU A 95 -5.20 -23.19 5.46
CA GLU A 95 -6.36 -23.22 6.35
C GLU A 95 -7.66 -23.56 5.60
N PHE A 96 -7.88 -22.99 4.41
CA PHE A 96 -9.13 -23.10 3.68
C PHE A 96 -9.04 -23.94 2.41
N GLY A 97 -7.86 -24.48 2.06
CA GLY A 97 -7.66 -25.29 0.87
C GLY A 97 -7.85 -24.55 -0.45
N ILE A 98 -7.69 -23.21 -0.46
CA ILE A 98 -7.77 -22.42 -1.68
C ILE A 98 -6.50 -22.60 -2.54
N GLN A 99 -6.61 -22.33 -3.83
CA GLN A 99 -5.47 -22.30 -4.73
C GLN A 99 -4.73 -20.95 -4.62
N VAL A 100 -3.39 -21.00 -4.61
CA VAL A 100 -2.55 -19.80 -4.77
C VAL A 100 -1.69 -20.01 -6.01
N GLU A 101 -1.87 -19.11 -6.98
CA GLU A 101 -1.12 -19.13 -8.24
C GLU A 101 -0.22 -17.89 -8.33
N TYR A 102 0.99 -18.10 -8.80
CA TYR A 102 1.97 -17.01 -8.95
C TYR A 102 2.12 -16.67 -10.43
N ILE A 103 1.97 -15.37 -10.74
CA ILE A 103 2.25 -14.83 -12.06
C ILE A 103 3.76 -14.85 -12.28
N ASP A 104 4.17 -15.19 -13.49
CA ASP A 104 5.58 -15.13 -13.88
C ASP A 104 6.10 -13.70 -13.85
N VAL A 105 7.34 -13.56 -13.37
CA VAL A 105 8.06 -12.28 -13.32
C VAL A 105 9.14 -12.31 -14.39
N LEU A 106 9.12 -11.32 -15.26
CA LEU A 106 10.08 -11.16 -16.34
C LEU A 106 11.45 -10.74 -15.82
N SER A 107 12.49 -10.91 -16.63
CA SER A 107 13.88 -10.54 -16.24
C SER A 107 14.08 -9.05 -15.93
N ASN A 108 13.18 -8.19 -16.39
CA ASN A 108 13.18 -6.76 -16.07
C ASN A 108 12.42 -6.43 -14.78
N GLY A 109 11.92 -7.42 -14.04
CA GLY A 109 11.21 -7.26 -12.78
C GLY A 109 9.72 -6.93 -12.90
N ASN A 110 9.17 -6.84 -14.11
CA ASN A 110 7.73 -6.66 -14.33
C ASN A 110 7.01 -8.00 -14.33
N ILE A 111 5.72 -8.02 -13.98
CA ILE A 111 4.88 -9.22 -14.14
C ILE A 111 4.62 -9.51 -15.63
N ASP A 112 4.41 -10.79 -15.94
CA ASP A 112 3.93 -11.17 -17.27
C ASP A 112 2.40 -11.05 -17.35
N TYR A 113 1.92 -10.02 -18.05
CA TYR A 113 0.48 -9.78 -18.25
C TYR A 113 -0.20 -10.82 -19.13
N GLN A 114 0.56 -11.55 -19.97
CA GLN A 114 -0.01 -12.64 -20.78
C GLN A 114 -0.27 -13.86 -19.90
N ASP A 115 0.65 -14.17 -19.00
CA ASP A 115 0.47 -15.22 -18.00
C ASP A 115 -0.70 -14.91 -17.05
N LEU A 116 -0.82 -13.64 -16.59
CA LEU A 116 -1.99 -13.21 -15.81
C LEU A 116 -3.29 -13.45 -16.58
N ALA A 117 -3.36 -13.02 -17.84
CA ALA A 117 -4.55 -13.22 -18.67
C ALA A 117 -4.88 -14.70 -18.87
N ALA A 118 -3.88 -15.55 -19.09
CA ALA A 118 -4.06 -17.00 -19.23
C ALA A 118 -4.60 -17.63 -17.94
N LYS A 119 -4.05 -17.26 -16.77
CA LYS A 119 -4.52 -17.73 -15.46
C LYS A 119 -5.94 -17.27 -15.15
N LEU A 120 -6.32 -16.07 -15.58
CA LEU A 120 -7.68 -15.55 -15.41
C LEU A 120 -8.73 -16.22 -16.31
N HIS A 121 -8.31 -16.96 -17.33
CA HIS A 121 -9.23 -17.68 -18.21
C HIS A 121 -9.78 -18.95 -17.52
N SER A 122 -10.62 -18.75 -16.51
CA SER A 122 -11.20 -19.81 -15.67
C SER A 122 -12.43 -19.29 -14.92
N ASP A 123 -13.41 -20.17 -14.66
CA ASP A 123 -14.62 -19.86 -13.90
C ASP A 123 -14.43 -19.94 -12.37
N VAL A 124 -13.23 -20.19 -11.88
CA VAL A 124 -12.94 -20.25 -10.44
C VAL A 124 -13.05 -18.85 -9.82
N PRO A 125 -13.86 -18.64 -8.76
CA PRO A 125 -13.92 -17.36 -8.05
C PRO A 125 -12.52 -16.94 -7.58
N THR A 126 -12.03 -15.83 -8.14
CA THR A 126 -10.63 -15.42 -8.03
C THR A 126 -10.50 -14.03 -7.45
N LEU A 127 -9.52 -13.85 -6.57
CA LEU A 127 -8.96 -12.56 -6.17
C LEU A 127 -7.55 -12.42 -6.75
N VAL A 128 -7.31 -11.36 -7.49
CA VAL A 128 -5.95 -10.94 -7.89
C VAL A 128 -5.44 -9.98 -6.83
N SER A 129 -4.22 -10.21 -6.30
CA SER A 129 -3.60 -9.34 -5.30
C SER A 129 -2.19 -8.99 -5.73
N LEU A 130 -1.96 -7.72 -6.10
CA LEU A 130 -0.69 -7.27 -6.67
C LEU A 130 -0.26 -5.92 -6.10
N ILE A 131 1.06 -5.77 -5.93
CA ILE A 131 1.69 -4.53 -5.51
C ILE A 131 1.79 -3.55 -6.69
N HIS A 132 1.40 -2.29 -6.48
CA HIS A 132 1.49 -1.26 -7.52
C HIS A 132 2.94 -0.87 -7.81
N VAL A 133 3.69 -0.53 -6.77
CA VAL A 133 5.12 -0.21 -6.88
C VAL A 133 5.88 -1.17 -5.98
N ASN A 134 6.75 -1.97 -6.57
CA ASN A 134 7.55 -2.94 -5.81
C ASN A 134 8.49 -2.22 -4.83
N ASN A 135 8.51 -2.67 -3.59
CA ASN A 135 9.25 -2.02 -2.50
C ASN A 135 10.77 -2.25 -2.56
N GLU A 136 11.25 -3.21 -3.34
CA GLU A 136 12.68 -3.55 -3.46
C GLU A 136 13.30 -2.97 -4.73
N ILE A 137 12.71 -3.23 -5.88
CA ILE A 137 13.27 -2.84 -7.18
C ILE A 137 12.55 -1.66 -7.84
N GLY A 138 11.37 -1.27 -7.32
CA GLY A 138 10.63 -0.10 -7.79
C GLY A 138 9.90 -0.26 -9.11
N THR A 139 9.73 -1.48 -9.64
CA THR A 139 8.92 -1.71 -10.84
C THR A 139 7.47 -1.31 -10.60
N ILE A 140 6.80 -0.82 -11.65
CA ILE A 140 5.47 -0.21 -11.58
C ILE A 140 4.46 -1.08 -12.31
N LEU A 141 3.41 -1.49 -11.61
CA LEU A 141 2.29 -2.24 -12.18
C LEU A 141 1.38 -1.31 -12.99
N ASP A 142 0.98 -1.73 -14.17
CA ASP A 142 -0.13 -1.09 -14.90
C ASP A 142 -1.47 -1.53 -14.26
N ILE A 143 -1.91 -0.76 -13.24
CA ILE A 143 -3.14 -1.03 -12.49
C ILE A 143 -4.35 -1.12 -13.42
N LYS A 144 -4.46 -0.20 -14.38
CA LYS A 144 -5.62 -0.14 -15.28
C LYS A 144 -5.73 -1.41 -16.12
N ARG A 145 -4.61 -1.88 -16.66
CA ARG A 145 -4.54 -3.12 -17.42
C ARG A 145 -4.94 -4.33 -16.58
N VAL A 146 -4.43 -4.44 -15.35
CA VAL A 146 -4.81 -5.54 -14.43
C VAL A 146 -6.29 -5.47 -14.09
N SER A 147 -6.80 -4.29 -13.76
CA SER A 147 -8.21 -4.08 -13.44
C SER A 147 -9.13 -4.48 -14.61
N ASP A 148 -8.78 -4.12 -15.84
CA ASP A 148 -9.56 -4.49 -17.03
C ASP A 148 -9.55 -6.00 -17.25
N LEU A 149 -8.41 -6.69 -17.06
CA LEU A 149 -8.33 -8.15 -17.10
C LEU A 149 -9.20 -8.80 -16.01
N CYS A 150 -9.12 -8.31 -14.79
CA CYS A 150 -9.93 -8.81 -13.68
C CYS A 150 -11.43 -8.61 -13.94
N LYS A 151 -11.81 -7.42 -14.41
CA LYS A 151 -13.20 -7.10 -14.75
C LYS A 151 -13.74 -8.03 -15.86
N TYR A 152 -12.96 -8.29 -16.90
CA TYR A 152 -13.34 -9.23 -17.97
C TYR A 152 -13.55 -10.65 -17.43
N ALA A 153 -12.68 -11.11 -16.55
CA ALA A 153 -12.73 -12.42 -15.92
C ALA A 153 -13.69 -12.50 -14.70
N LYS A 154 -14.35 -11.40 -14.32
CA LYS A 154 -15.17 -11.29 -13.09
C LYS A 154 -14.40 -11.61 -11.82
N ALA A 155 -13.09 -11.40 -11.81
CA ALA A 155 -12.23 -11.53 -10.64
C ALA A 155 -12.22 -10.24 -9.85
N LEU A 156 -12.02 -10.33 -8.53
CA LEU A 156 -11.78 -9.17 -7.66
C LEU A 156 -10.31 -8.75 -7.75
N PHE A 157 -10.06 -7.44 -7.57
CA PHE A 157 -8.71 -6.89 -7.60
C PHE A 157 -8.36 -6.12 -6.32
N HIS A 158 -7.39 -6.64 -5.57
CA HIS A 158 -6.70 -5.98 -4.45
C HIS A 158 -5.37 -5.43 -4.94
N CYS A 159 -5.15 -4.13 -4.73
CA CYS A 159 -3.91 -3.44 -5.08
C CYS A 159 -3.20 -2.94 -3.81
N ASP A 160 -2.00 -3.44 -3.54
CA ASP A 160 -1.14 -2.88 -2.50
C ASP A 160 -0.50 -1.59 -3.02
N THR A 161 -1.00 -0.45 -2.56
CA THR A 161 -0.52 0.88 -2.97
C THR A 161 0.38 1.54 -1.94
N VAL A 162 0.89 0.80 -0.97
CA VAL A 162 1.70 1.32 0.14
C VAL A 162 2.89 2.16 -0.33
N GLN A 163 3.53 1.78 -1.42
CA GLN A 163 4.67 2.52 -1.96
C GLN A 163 4.29 3.69 -2.88
N SER A 164 3.08 3.72 -3.41
CA SER A 164 2.64 4.68 -4.42
C SER A 164 1.69 5.75 -3.92
N ILE A 165 0.90 5.47 -2.88
CA ILE A 165 -0.06 6.44 -2.33
C ILE A 165 0.64 7.70 -1.83
N GLY A 166 0.10 8.87 -2.17
CA GLY A 166 0.72 10.17 -1.90
C GLY A 166 1.98 10.47 -2.73
N LYS A 167 2.35 9.57 -3.66
CA LYS A 167 3.52 9.68 -4.54
C LYS A 167 3.18 9.53 -6.02
N THR A 168 1.93 9.26 -6.33
CA THR A 168 1.33 9.29 -7.66
C THR A 168 -0.16 9.54 -7.53
N ASN A 169 -0.79 10.00 -8.60
CA ASN A 169 -2.24 10.14 -8.62
C ASN A 169 -2.90 8.76 -8.66
N LEU A 170 -3.83 8.54 -7.73
CA LEU A 170 -4.61 7.32 -7.65
C LEU A 170 -6.11 7.69 -7.64
N ASP A 171 -6.75 7.61 -8.79
CA ASP A 171 -8.20 7.71 -8.93
C ASP A 171 -8.79 6.29 -8.93
N VAL A 172 -9.39 5.88 -7.82
CA VAL A 172 -9.89 4.50 -7.68
C VAL A 172 -11.07 4.19 -8.59
N GLN A 173 -11.82 5.20 -9.03
CA GLN A 173 -12.93 5.03 -9.97
C GLN A 173 -12.40 4.79 -11.40
N GLU A 174 -11.45 5.60 -11.84
CA GLU A 174 -10.81 5.46 -13.15
C GLU A 174 -10.02 4.16 -13.24
N LEU A 175 -9.24 3.85 -12.21
CA LEU A 175 -8.42 2.65 -12.15
C LEU A 175 -9.24 1.38 -11.99
N GLY A 176 -10.46 1.45 -11.44
CA GLY A 176 -11.37 0.33 -11.30
C GLY A 176 -10.93 -0.71 -10.26
N ILE A 177 -10.20 -0.28 -9.24
CA ILE A 177 -9.71 -1.10 -8.12
C ILE A 177 -10.89 -1.48 -7.22
N ASP A 178 -10.95 -2.72 -6.74
CA ASP A 178 -11.97 -3.14 -5.76
C ASP A 178 -11.49 -2.91 -4.32
N PHE A 179 -10.20 -3.13 -4.05
CA PHE A 179 -9.58 -2.95 -2.74
C PHE A 179 -8.20 -2.31 -2.88
N LEU A 180 -7.93 -1.31 -2.03
CA LEU A 180 -6.63 -0.65 -1.95
C LEU A 180 -6.20 -0.54 -0.49
N VAL A 181 -4.91 -0.63 -0.21
CA VAL A 181 -4.36 -0.52 1.13
C VAL A 181 -3.25 0.51 1.23
N ALA A 182 -3.18 1.19 2.37
CA ALA A 182 -2.20 2.23 2.64
C ALA A 182 -1.68 2.20 4.08
N SER A 183 -0.44 2.64 4.29
CA SER A 183 0.17 2.88 5.60
C SER A 183 0.73 4.29 5.67
N ALA A 184 0.33 5.07 6.66
CA ALA A 184 0.67 6.49 6.78
C ALA A 184 2.18 6.77 6.80
N HIS A 185 2.97 5.92 7.44
CA HIS A 185 4.42 6.10 7.56
C HIS A 185 5.18 6.02 6.22
N LYS A 186 4.54 5.60 5.14
CA LYS A 186 5.13 5.55 3.79
C LYS A 186 4.99 6.87 3.02
N PHE A 187 4.15 7.78 3.53
CA PHE A 187 3.99 9.15 3.01
C PHE A 187 4.11 10.19 4.13
N HIS A 188 5.09 10.00 5.02
CA HIS A 188 5.48 10.91 6.11
C HIS A 188 4.42 11.14 7.19
N GLY A 189 3.43 10.25 7.30
CA GLY A 189 2.47 10.19 8.39
C GLY A 189 2.97 9.37 9.59
N PRO A 190 2.18 9.25 10.66
CA PRO A 190 2.55 8.47 11.84
C PRO A 190 2.57 6.96 11.56
N LYS A 191 3.41 6.23 12.31
CA LYS A 191 3.36 4.76 12.36
C LYS A 191 2.12 4.31 13.14
N GLY A 192 1.67 3.09 12.89
CA GLY A 192 0.55 2.49 13.64
C GLY A 192 -0.83 2.91 13.14
N ILE A 193 -0.92 3.52 11.97
CA ILE A 193 -2.17 3.87 11.28
C ILE A 193 -2.05 3.65 9.79
N GLY A 194 -3.13 3.20 9.19
CA GLY A 194 -3.31 3.00 7.76
C GLY A 194 -4.79 3.03 7.41
N PHE A 195 -5.13 2.70 6.20
CA PHE A 195 -6.52 2.52 5.79
C PHE A 195 -6.65 1.50 4.66
N ALA A 196 -7.84 0.94 4.56
CA ALA A 196 -8.34 0.21 3.41
C ALA A 196 -9.34 1.10 2.64
N TYR A 197 -9.23 1.12 1.32
CA TYR A 197 -10.33 1.48 0.44
C TYR A 197 -11.06 0.20 0.08
N LEU A 198 -12.35 0.17 0.29
CA LEU A 198 -13.26 -0.92 -0.06
C LEU A 198 -14.32 -0.37 -1.00
N LYS A 199 -14.32 -0.83 -2.23
CA LYS A 199 -15.33 -0.43 -3.20
C LYS A 199 -16.74 -0.69 -2.66
N LYS A 200 -17.65 0.24 -2.90
CA LYS A 200 -19.03 0.15 -2.43
C LYS A 200 -19.65 -1.21 -2.77
N ASN A 201 -20.35 -1.79 -1.81
CA ASN A 201 -20.97 -3.10 -1.90
C ASN A 201 -19.97 -4.28 -2.04
N SER A 202 -18.76 -4.13 -1.53
CA SER A 202 -17.75 -5.20 -1.53
C SER A 202 -18.15 -6.44 -0.70
N MET A 203 -19.12 -6.29 0.21
CA MET A 203 -19.67 -7.36 1.07
C MET A 203 -18.65 -8.03 2.00
N LEU A 204 -17.46 -7.44 2.19
CA LEU A 204 -16.49 -7.93 3.17
C LEU A 204 -17.08 -7.86 4.59
N GLN A 205 -16.70 -8.82 5.43
CA GLN A 205 -17.08 -8.86 6.85
C GLN A 205 -15.92 -8.41 7.73
N PRO A 206 -16.16 -7.93 8.95
CA PRO A 206 -15.12 -7.51 9.86
C PRO A 206 -14.21 -8.69 10.26
N MET A 207 -12.91 -8.43 10.38
CA MET A 207 -11.96 -9.38 10.94
C MET A 207 -11.75 -9.19 12.45
N ILE A 208 -11.83 -7.94 12.92
CA ILE A 208 -11.70 -7.57 14.32
C ILE A 208 -13.09 -7.25 14.87
N PHE A 209 -13.57 -8.08 15.80
CA PHE A 209 -14.92 -8.00 16.35
C PHE A 209 -14.94 -7.17 17.66
N GLY A 210 -16.04 -6.47 17.92
CA GLY A 210 -16.25 -5.66 19.11
C GLY A 210 -17.33 -4.60 18.92
N GLY A 211 -17.02 -3.36 19.26
CA GLY A 211 -17.97 -2.23 19.10
C GLY A 211 -18.16 -1.79 17.65
N GLU A 212 -19.06 -0.85 17.45
CA GLU A 212 -19.51 -0.34 16.13
C GLU A 212 -18.55 0.69 15.47
N GLN A 213 -17.28 0.75 15.94
CA GLN A 213 -16.29 1.64 15.31
C GLN A 213 -16.11 1.27 13.84
N GLU A 214 -15.66 2.25 13.05
CA GLU A 214 -15.51 2.06 11.60
C GLU A 214 -16.77 1.44 10.94
N LYS A 215 -17.94 1.86 11.39
CA LYS A 215 -19.25 1.37 10.90
C LYS A 215 -19.45 -0.15 11.08
N GLY A 216 -18.88 -0.70 12.15
CA GLY A 216 -18.90 -2.13 12.43
C GLY A 216 -17.88 -2.95 11.65
N MET A 217 -17.11 -2.32 10.76
CA MET A 217 -16.14 -3.02 9.91
C MET A 217 -14.81 -3.27 10.61
N ARG A 218 -14.48 -2.47 11.64
CA ARG A 218 -13.24 -2.66 12.40
C ARG A 218 -13.42 -2.11 13.80
N ALA A 219 -13.58 -2.98 14.78
CA ALA A 219 -13.78 -2.63 16.18
C ALA A 219 -12.50 -2.06 16.84
N GLY A 220 -12.68 -1.36 17.96
CA GLY A 220 -11.63 -0.74 18.75
C GLY A 220 -11.64 0.78 18.61
N THR A 221 -11.43 1.47 19.74
CA THR A 221 -11.45 2.94 19.79
C THR A 221 -10.49 3.55 18.78
N GLU A 222 -10.98 4.51 18.01
CA GLU A 222 -10.22 5.13 16.92
C GLU A 222 -9.13 6.05 17.46
N ALA A 223 -7.94 5.93 16.91
CA ALA A 223 -6.78 6.77 17.23
C ALA A 223 -6.87 8.13 16.49
N VAL A 224 -7.76 9.01 16.93
CA VAL A 224 -8.12 10.27 16.23
C VAL A 224 -6.90 11.10 15.86
N HIS A 225 -5.93 11.27 16.77
CA HIS A 225 -4.71 12.03 16.49
C HIS A 225 -3.87 11.41 15.37
N GLN A 226 -3.81 10.08 15.29
CA GLN A 226 -3.10 9.39 14.19
C GLN A 226 -3.85 9.54 12.86
N VAL A 227 -5.18 9.44 12.88
CA VAL A 227 -6.01 9.63 11.68
C VAL A 227 -5.85 11.05 11.13
N VAL A 228 -5.89 12.08 11.98
CA VAL A 228 -5.67 13.48 11.59
C VAL A 228 -4.25 13.66 11.03
N GLY A 229 -3.24 13.08 11.69
CA GLY A 229 -1.86 13.09 11.22
C GLY A 229 -1.70 12.43 9.85
N MET A 230 -2.35 11.28 9.63
CA MET A 230 -2.35 10.57 8.37
C MET A 230 -3.01 11.39 7.25
N ALA A 231 -4.19 11.94 7.50
CA ALA A 231 -4.90 12.77 6.52
C ALA A 231 -4.05 14.00 6.14
N LYS A 232 -3.48 14.69 7.13
CA LYS A 232 -2.60 15.84 6.89
C LYS A 232 -1.35 15.46 6.08
N ALA A 233 -0.75 14.32 6.36
CA ALA A 233 0.41 13.82 5.62
C ALA A 233 0.06 13.54 4.16
N LEU A 234 -1.09 12.91 3.90
CA LEU A 234 -1.55 12.61 2.53
C LEU A 234 -1.89 13.89 1.75
N GLU A 235 -2.55 14.86 2.39
CA GLU A 235 -2.82 16.17 1.79
C GLU A 235 -1.53 16.87 1.34
N LEU A 236 -0.53 16.92 2.22
CA LEU A 236 0.77 17.54 1.91
C LEU A 236 1.51 16.79 0.80
N ALA A 237 1.52 15.46 0.84
CA ALA A 237 2.15 14.64 -0.19
C ALA A 237 1.50 14.86 -1.57
N CYS A 238 0.17 14.88 -1.64
CA CYS A 238 -0.54 15.15 -2.90
C CYS A 238 -0.35 16.60 -3.38
N ALA A 239 -0.33 17.57 -2.47
CA ALA A 239 -0.14 18.98 -2.83
C ALA A 239 1.28 19.27 -3.39
N ASN A 240 2.29 18.53 -2.92
CA ASN A 240 3.69 18.71 -3.36
C ASN A 240 4.12 17.69 -4.41
N LEU A 241 3.23 16.86 -4.90
CA LEU A 241 3.55 15.67 -5.72
C LEU A 241 4.47 15.98 -6.91
N GLU A 242 4.18 17.01 -7.68
CA GLU A 242 4.98 17.39 -8.85
C GLU A 242 6.40 17.84 -8.47
N ASN A 243 6.50 18.72 -7.47
CA ASN A 243 7.79 19.22 -6.99
C ASN A 243 8.66 18.09 -6.42
N ASP A 244 8.06 17.24 -5.59
CA ASP A 244 8.76 16.12 -4.97
C ASP A 244 9.20 15.09 -6.01
N THR A 245 8.34 14.80 -6.99
CA THR A 245 8.66 13.88 -8.10
C THR A 245 9.84 14.38 -8.90
N ASN A 246 9.85 15.64 -9.30
CA ASN A 246 10.93 16.24 -10.07
C ASN A 246 12.24 16.24 -9.28
N TYR A 247 12.21 16.75 -8.05
CA TYR A 247 13.40 16.85 -7.20
C TYR A 247 14.02 15.48 -6.90
N ILE A 248 13.19 14.49 -6.52
CA ILE A 248 13.69 13.16 -6.17
C ILE A 248 14.16 12.40 -7.42
N SER A 249 13.50 12.59 -8.58
CA SER A 249 13.96 12.04 -9.86
C SER A 249 15.36 12.55 -10.22
N ASP A 250 15.59 13.86 -10.06
CA ASP A 250 16.90 14.46 -10.30
C ASP A 250 17.97 13.90 -9.34
N LEU A 251 17.65 13.75 -8.06
CA LEU A 251 18.54 13.11 -7.09
C LEU A 251 18.85 11.65 -7.44
N LYS A 252 17.85 10.87 -7.85
CA LYS A 252 18.02 9.48 -8.31
C LYS A 252 18.97 9.42 -9.50
N ASN A 253 18.74 10.25 -10.51
CA ASN A 253 19.57 10.31 -11.71
C ASN A 253 21.00 10.75 -11.39
N TYR A 254 21.16 11.76 -10.55
CA TYR A 254 22.45 12.23 -10.07
C TYR A 254 23.20 11.11 -9.34
N CYS A 255 22.55 10.46 -8.36
CA CYS A 255 23.15 9.35 -7.62
C CYS A 255 23.63 8.23 -8.55
N PHE A 256 22.80 7.81 -9.50
CA PHE A 256 23.18 6.77 -10.45
C PHE A 256 24.31 7.20 -11.38
N SER A 257 24.33 8.44 -11.84
CA SER A 257 25.39 8.99 -12.69
C SER A 257 26.74 9.02 -11.95
N GLU A 258 26.76 9.40 -10.67
CA GLU A 258 28.00 9.38 -9.85
C GLU A 258 28.46 7.95 -9.57
N LEU A 259 27.53 7.04 -9.26
CA LEU A 259 27.87 5.61 -9.10
C LEU A 259 28.49 5.04 -10.36
N LYS A 260 27.99 5.40 -11.55
CA LYS A 260 28.51 4.93 -12.84
C LYS A 260 29.91 5.44 -13.16
N LYS A 261 30.30 6.63 -12.67
CA LYS A 261 31.67 7.13 -12.79
C LYS A 261 32.67 6.27 -11.99
N VAL A 262 32.27 5.80 -10.81
CA VAL A 262 33.11 5.00 -9.92
C VAL A 262 33.03 3.51 -10.28
N PHE A 263 31.86 3.04 -10.67
CA PHE A 263 31.57 1.64 -11.03
C PHE A 263 30.94 1.59 -12.42
N PRO A 264 31.73 1.59 -13.51
CA PRO A 264 31.21 1.60 -14.89
C PRO A 264 30.23 0.44 -15.20
N GLU A 265 30.40 -0.70 -14.51
CA GLU A 265 29.56 -1.90 -14.69
C GLU A 265 28.32 -1.94 -13.78
N VAL A 266 28.05 -0.89 -12.97
CA VAL A 266 26.86 -0.81 -12.12
C VAL A 266 25.59 -0.92 -12.95
N LYS A 267 24.64 -1.72 -12.47
CA LYS A 267 23.32 -1.91 -13.13
C LYS A 267 22.22 -1.51 -12.18
N ILE A 268 21.14 -0.96 -12.74
CA ILE A 268 19.88 -0.80 -12.02
C ILE A 268 19.09 -2.10 -12.13
N ASN A 269 18.57 -2.60 -11.02
CA ASN A 269 17.61 -3.70 -11.00
C ASN A 269 16.22 -3.16 -11.26
N GLY A 270 15.49 -3.81 -12.18
CA GLY A 270 14.20 -3.35 -12.68
C GLY A 270 14.30 -2.39 -13.86
N GLU A 271 13.21 -2.25 -14.60
CA GLU A 271 13.08 -1.35 -15.74
C GLU A 271 11.97 -0.33 -15.47
N ASN A 272 12.17 0.93 -15.88
CA ASN A 272 11.22 2.04 -15.64
C ASN A 272 10.80 2.16 -14.16
N THR A 273 11.80 2.11 -13.28
CA THR A 273 11.57 2.05 -11.84
C THR A 273 11.08 3.37 -11.27
N PHE A 274 10.26 3.28 -10.23
CA PHE A 274 9.62 4.42 -9.58
C PHE A 274 10.66 5.47 -9.12
N TYR A 275 10.30 6.73 -9.18
CA TYR A 275 11.25 7.84 -9.05
C TYR A 275 11.98 7.90 -7.70
N ASN A 276 11.36 7.42 -6.62
CA ASN A 276 11.93 7.53 -5.26
C ASN A 276 12.67 6.28 -4.79
N LEU A 277 12.93 5.33 -5.70
CA LEU A 277 13.63 4.09 -5.38
C LEU A 277 14.76 3.84 -6.39
N LEU A 278 15.94 3.52 -5.88
CA LEU A 278 17.09 3.14 -6.69
C LEU A 278 17.68 1.85 -6.11
N ASN A 279 17.49 0.74 -6.81
CA ASN A 279 18.10 -0.53 -6.50
C ASN A 279 19.22 -0.78 -7.52
N VAL A 280 20.46 -0.97 -7.02
CA VAL A 280 21.63 -1.12 -7.88
C VAL A 280 22.41 -2.41 -7.55
N GLN A 281 22.89 -3.06 -8.58
CA GLN A 281 23.86 -4.13 -8.48
C GLN A 281 25.26 -3.54 -8.64
N LEU A 282 26.05 -3.53 -7.57
CA LEU A 282 27.43 -3.09 -7.59
C LEU A 282 28.36 -4.25 -7.97
N PRO A 283 29.39 -4.01 -8.80
CA PRO A 283 30.39 -5.03 -9.20
C PRO A 283 31.42 -5.23 -8.07
N LEU A 284 30.96 -5.65 -6.90
CA LEU A 284 31.80 -5.89 -5.73
C LEU A 284 31.85 -7.39 -5.40
N SER A 285 33.01 -7.85 -4.83
CA SER A 285 33.09 -9.20 -4.31
C SER A 285 32.20 -9.43 -3.11
N GLU A 286 31.83 -10.67 -2.86
CA GLU A 286 30.95 -11.05 -1.72
C GLU A 286 31.53 -10.58 -0.38
N GLU A 287 32.86 -10.67 -0.20
CA GLU A 287 33.57 -10.19 0.99
C GLU A 287 33.36 -8.68 1.22
N LYS A 288 33.42 -7.86 0.15
CA LYS A 288 33.21 -6.41 0.24
C LYS A 288 31.74 -6.05 0.48
N THR A 289 30.82 -6.83 -0.08
CA THR A 289 29.37 -6.57 0.11
C THR A 289 28.87 -6.97 1.48
N SER A 290 29.48 -7.94 2.16
CA SER A 290 29.06 -8.40 3.49
C SER A 290 29.09 -7.28 4.54
N MET A 291 30.08 -6.38 4.48
CA MET A 291 30.26 -5.25 5.40
C MET A 291 29.74 -3.92 4.86
N LEU A 292 29.21 -3.90 3.64
CA LEU A 292 28.87 -2.64 2.95
C LEU A 292 27.81 -1.82 3.70
N LEU A 293 26.72 -2.46 4.14
CA LEU A 293 25.64 -1.77 4.88
C LEU A 293 26.17 -1.15 6.16
N PHE A 294 26.96 -1.90 6.92
CA PHE A 294 27.56 -1.41 8.16
C PHE A 294 28.54 -0.24 7.92
N THR A 295 29.36 -0.35 6.86
CA THR A 295 30.31 0.71 6.51
C THR A 295 29.61 2.00 6.07
N LEU A 296 28.48 1.89 5.34
CA LEU A 296 27.67 3.04 4.94
C LEU A 296 26.97 3.67 6.14
N ASP A 297 26.40 2.85 7.03
CA ASP A 297 25.74 3.31 8.26
C ASP A 297 26.71 4.10 9.16
N MET A 298 27.96 3.62 9.34
CA MET A 298 29.01 4.35 10.06
C MET A 298 29.34 5.73 9.45
N LYS A 299 29.02 5.93 8.19
CA LYS A 299 29.17 7.22 7.48
C LYS A 299 27.87 8.03 7.45
N GLY A 300 26.83 7.61 8.17
CA GLY A 300 25.51 8.26 8.21
C GLY A 300 24.66 8.02 6.96
N ILE A 301 24.96 6.98 6.16
CA ILE A 301 24.24 6.62 4.94
C ILE A 301 23.43 5.35 5.22
N ALA A 302 22.12 5.51 5.42
CA ALA A 302 21.19 4.40 5.64
C ALA A 302 20.70 3.84 4.30
N VAL A 303 21.00 2.58 4.04
CA VAL A 303 20.51 1.83 2.86
C VAL A 303 20.07 0.43 3.28
N SER A 304 19.30 -0.23 2.44
CA SER A 304 18.91 -1.64 2.64
C SER A 304 19.56 -2.53 1.58
N ARG A 305 19.61 -3.82 1.87
CA ARG A 305 19.98 -4.87 0.93
C ARG A 305 18.69 -5.61 0.55
N GLY A 306 18.43 -5.73 -0.74
CA GLY A 306 17.37 -6.55 -1.31
C GLY A 306 17.88 -7.93 -1.69
#